data_01b348459edaf0b06039b3bc1fd811dd
#
_entry.id   01b348459edaf0b06039b3bc1fd811dd
#
_cell.length_a   1.000
_cell.length_b   1.000
_cell.length_c   1.000
_cell.angle_alpha   90.00
_cell.angle_beta   90.00
_cell.angle_gamma   90.00
#
_symmetry.space_group_name_H-M   'P 1'
#
loop_
_entity.id
_entity.type
_entity.pdbx_description
1 polymer ?
#
loop_
_entity_poly.entity_id
_entity_poly.type
_entity_poly.pdbx_seq_one_letter_code
_entity_poly.pdbx_strand_id
1 'polypeptide(L)'
;MHEPVDPPPSPGSSAPAGSAPVRPTEPVGPSSTHPSGLSSEVRGWGIAAHLLGLGGALVTVVTLGFLGPLVVWLLKRDEHPFIDHHAKEALNFQLTTLLAVAVGAVATIPVVLLGVLTLGVAWLIAGLVLVAAAIAWFVLPIIGAVKAANGEGYRYPVSIRFVR
;
A
#
# COMPACT_ATOMS: atom_id res chain seq x y z
N MET A 1 -56.18 -33.17 65.27
CA MET A 1 -56.05 -33.23 63.84
C MET A 1 -54.66 -32.70 63.50
N HIS A 2 -53.78 -33.60 63.20
CA HIS A 2 -52.38 -33.30 62.92
C HIS A 2 -52.20 -33.47 61.38
N GLU A 3 -51.97 -32.38 60.68
CA GLU A 3 -51.79 -32.39 59.23
C GLU A 3 -50.35 -32.81 58.93
N PRO A 4 -50.07 -33.74 58.02
CA PRO A 4 -48.72 -34.16 57.70
C PRO A 4 -48.04 -33.08 56.88
N VAL A 5 -46.90 -32.65 57.37
CA VAL A 5 -45.99 -31.74 56.62
C VAL A 5 -45.24 -32.56 55.58
N ASP A 6 -45.42 -32.23 54.30
CA ASP A 6 -44.67 -32.82 53.20
C ASP A 6 -43.16 -32.52 53.29
N PRO A 7 -42.30 -33.49 53.03
CA PRO A 7 -40.83 -33.25 52.99
C PRO A 7 -40.42 -32.34 51.86
N PRO A 8 -39.37 -31.56 52.08
CA PRO A 8 -38.88 -30.67 51.06
C PRO A 8 -38.38 -31.45 49.81
N PRO A 9 -38.52 -30.89 48.57
CA PRO A 9 -38.07 -31.54 47.35
C PRO A 9 -36.55 -31.68 47.33
N SER A 10 -36.08 -32.85 46.89
CA SER A 10 -34.70 -33.22 46.76
C SER A 10 -34.00 -32.22 45.76
N PRO A 11 -32.73 -31.84 45.98
CA PRO A 11 -32.01 -31.03 45.04
C PRO A 11 -31.90 -31.74 43.71
N GLY A 12 -32.59 -31.18 42.70
CA GLY A 12 -32.68 -31.73 41.36
C GLY A 12 -31.29 -31.85 40.71
N SER A 13 -31.01 -33.06 40.27
CA SER A 13 -29.94 -33.38 39.33
C SER A 13 -30.00 -32.40 38.15
N SER A 14 -29.05 -31.46 38.11
CA SER A 14 -28.81 -30.65 36.93
C SER A 14 -28.31 -31.56 35.81
N ALA A 15 -29.19 -31.92 34.90
CA ALA A 15 -28.81 -32.58 33.67
C ALA A 15 -27.76 -31.69 32.94
N PRO A 16 -26.67 -32.27 32.41
CA PRO A 16 -25.71 -31.50 31.66
C PRO A 16 -26.41 -30.87 30.45
N ALA A 17 -26.29 -29.55 30.32
CA ALA A 17 -26.79 -28.80 29.19
C ALA A 17 -26.31 -29.49 27.90
N GLY A 18 -27.29 -29.93 27.10
CA GLY A 18 -27.01 -30.60 25.82
C GLY A 18 -26.01 -29.78 25.03
N SER A 19 -24.85 -30.38 24.73
CA SER A 19 -23.87 -29.84 23.80
C SER A 19 -24.59 -29.51 22.51
N ALA A 20 -24.67 -28.22 22.17
CA ALA A 20 -25.15 -27.79 20.87
C ALA A 20 -24.39 -28.56 19.77
N PRO A 21 -25.05 -29.01 18.70
CA PRO A 21 -24.37 -29.74 17.65
C PRO A 21 -23.22 -28.90 17.13
N VAL A 22 -21.98 -29.40 17.31
CA VAL A 22 -20.78 -28.81 16.74
C VAL A 22 -21.00 -28.81 15.23
N ARG A 23 -21.27 -27.63 14.69
CA ARG A 23 -21.32 -27.44 13.25
C ARG A 23 -19.99 -27.95 12.68
N PRO A 24 -19.99 -28.87 11.68
CA PRO A 24 -18.75 -29.28 11.04
C PRO A 24 -17.97 -28.02 10.67
N THR A 25 -16.81 -27.83 11.24
CA THR A 25 -15.88 -26.80 10.76
C THR A 25 -15.56 -27.15 9.34
N GLU A 26 -16.03 -26.33 8.38
CA GLU A 26 -15.56 -26.44 7.03
C GLU A 26 -14.03 -26.53 7.06
N PRO A 27 -13.42 -27.40 6.24
CA PRO A 27 -11.98 -27.48 6.16
C PRO A 27 -11.48 -26.07 5.82
N VAL A 28 -10.88 -25.41 6.80
CA VAL A 28 -10.13 -24.18 6.56
C VAL A 28 -9.05 -24.57 5.56
N GLY A 29 -9.29 -24.25 4.30
CA GLY A 29 -8.29 -24.41 3.27
C GLY A 29 -6.99 -23.78 3.76
N PRO A 30 -5.80 -24.24 3.33
CA PRO A 30 -4.54 -23.76 3.84
C PRO A 30 -4.55 -22.23 3.80
N SER A 31 -4.64 -21.62 4.97
CA SER A 31 -4.58 -20.17 5.11
C SER A 31 -3.21 -19.76 4.58
N SER A 32 -3.16 -19.20 3.38
CA SER A 32 -1.96 -18.67 2.76
C SER A 32 -1.52 -17.39 3.49
N THR A 33 -1.33 -17.51 4.81
CA THR A 33 -0.78 -16.43 5.62
C THR A 33 0.73 -16.44 5.45
N HIS A 34 1.21 -15.41 4.80
CA HIS A 34 2.64 -15.10 4.73
C HIS A 34 3.20 -14.92 6.16
N PRO A 35 4.53 -15.12 6.39
CA PRO A 35 5.19 -14.89 7.68
C PRO A 35 4.86 -13.54 8.34
N SER A 36 4.48 -12.51 7.58
CA SER A 36 4.00 -11.22 8.09
C SER A 36 2.60 -11.26 8.74
N GLY A 37 1.86 -12.38 8.67
CA GLY A 37 0.48 -12.48 9.13
C GLY A 37 -0.56 -11.81 8.23
N LEU A 38 -0.15 -11.15 7.15
CA LEU A 38 -1.04 -10.47 6.21
C LEU A 38 -1.60 -11.44 5.17
N SER A 39 -2.89 -11.28 4.83
CA SER A 39 -3.51 -12.05 3.74
C SER A 39 -2.89 -11.69 2.38
N SER A 40 -3.00 -12.60 1.41
CA SER A 40 -2.54 -12.37 0.03
C SER A 40 -3.27 -11.19 -0.61
N GLU A 41 -4.54 -10.98 -0.29
CA GLU A 41 -5.34 -9.87 -0.78
C GLU A 41 -4.80 -8.51 -0.30
N VAL A 42 -4.56 -8.37 1.00
CA VAL A 42 -4.02 -7.12 1.57
C VAL A 42 -2.66 -6.76 0.97
N ARG A 43 -1.77 -7.75 0.80
CA ARG A 43 -0.48 -7.55 0.13
C ARG A 43 -0.66 -7.21 -1.34
N GLY A 44 -1.61 -7.87 -2.02
CA GLY A 44 -1.95 -7.61 -3.42
C GLY A 44 -2.34 -6.14 -3.66
N TRP A 45 -3.16 -5.55 -2.82
CA TRP A 45 -3.51 -4.14 -2.92
C TRP A 45 -2.33 -3.20 -2.64
N GLY A 46 -1.45 -3.54 -1.70
CA GLY A 46 -0.20 -2.81 -1.48
C GLY A 46 0.71 -2.82 -2.72
N ILE A 47 0.88 -3.97 -3.36
CA ILE A 47 1.62 -4.11 -4.64
C ILE A 47 0.95 -3.28 -5.73
N ALA A 48 -0.37 -3.40 -5.88
CA ALA A 48 -1.14 -2.69 -6.90
C ALA A 48 -0.97 -1.17 -6.81
N ALA A 49 -0.93 -0.60 -5.60
CA ALA A 49 -0.71 0.83 -5.41
C ALA A 49 0.59 1.31 -6.08
N HIS A 50 1.68 0.57 -5.96
CA HIS A 50 2.96 0.93 -6.56
C HIS A 50 3.01 0.66 -8.07
N LEU A 51 2.54 -0.52 -8.51
CA LEU A 51 2.61 -0.91 -9.93
C LEU A 51 1.62 -0.15 -10.81
N LEU A 52 0.42 0.17 -10.33
CA LEU A 52 -0.54 1.01 -11.06
C LEU A 52 -0.03 2.45 -11.20
N GLY A 53 0.68 2.97 -10.18
CA GLY A 53 1.35 4.26 -10.30
C GLY A 53 2.42 4.25 -11.38
N LEU A 54 3.29 3.25 -11.37
CA LEU A 54 4.34 3.09 -12.37
C LEU A 54 3.76 2.85 -13.77
N GLY A 55 2.81 1.91 -13.92
CA GLY A 55 2.19 1.59 -15.20
C GLY A 55 1.41 2.77 -15.79
N GLY A 56 0.62 3.46 -14.98
CA GLY A 56 -0.10 4.66 -15.40
C GLY A 56 0.84 5.77 -15.86
N ALA A 57 1.94 5.98 -15.14
CA ALA A 57 2.95 6.97 -15.50
C ALA A 57 3.68 6.61 -16.81
N LEU A 58 3.99 5.33 -17.06
CA LEU A 58 4.61 4.89 -18.32
C LEU A 58 3.70 5.14 -19.52
N VAL A 59 2.40 4.83 -19.39
CA VAL A 59 1.43 5.01 -20.50
C VAL A 59 1.16 6.48 -20.80
N THR A 60 1.17 7.34 -19.77
CA THR A 60 0.78 8.75 -19.88
C THR A 60 1.97 9.72 -19.82
N VAL A 61 3.18 9.22 -20.00
CA VAL A 61 4.41 10.02 -19.88
C VAL A 61 4.43 10.82 -18.57
N VAL A 62 4.26 10.11 -17.44
CA VAL A 62 4.30 10.63 -16.05
C VAL A 62 3.05 11.40 -15.59
N THR A 63 2.27 11.99 -16.50
CA THR A 63 1.21 12.96 -16.12
C THR A 63 0.06 12.36 -15.29
N LEU A 64 -0.36 11.12 -15.55
CA LEU A 64 -1.49 10.47 -14.88
C LEU A 64 -1.11 9.31 -13.96
N GLY A 65 0.19 9.11 -13.71
CA GLY A 65 0.67 8.02 -12.85
C GLY A 65 0.09 8.02 -11.42
N PHE A 66 -0.30 9.19 -10.92
CA PHE A 66 -0.92 9.31 -9.60
C PHE A 66 -2.33 8.70 -9.51
N LEU A 67 -3.03 8.52 -10.65
CA LEU A 67 -4.42 8.00 -10.64
C LEU A 67 -4.50 6.57 -10.11
N GLY A 68 -3.53 5.70 -10.46
CA GLY A 68 -3.50 4.32 -9.98
C GLY A 68 -3.51 4.22 -8.46
N PRO A 69 -2.49 4.75 -7.77
CA PRO A 69 -2.46 4.74 -6.31
C PRO A 69 -3.59 5.56 -5.68
N LEU A 70 -4.09 6.62 -6.32
CA LEU A 70 -5.24 7.38 -5.85
C LEU A 70 -6.50 6.50 -5.82
N VAL A 71 -6.77 5.75 -6.88
CA VAL A 71 -7.92 4.83 -6.93
C VAL A 71 -7.80 3.75 -5.86
N VAL A 72 -6.63 3.13 -5.72
CA VAL A 72 -6.40 2.14 -4.65
C VAL A 72 -6.65 2.76 -3.27
N TRP A 73 -6.13 3.96 -3.03
CA TRP A 73 -6.32 4.66 -1.77
C TRP A 73 -7.79 4.96 -1.48
N LEU A 74 -8.52 5.54 -2.43
CA LEU A 74 -9.92 5.91 -2.23
C LEU A 74 -10.83 4.71 -2.00
N LEU A 75 -10.55 3.58 -2.67
CA LEU A 75 -11.41 2.39 -2.60
C LEU A 75 -11.06 1.45 -1.44
N LYS A 76 -9.80 1.44 -0.98
CA LYS A 76 -9.28 0.39 -0.11
C LYS A 76 -8.60 0.88 1.19
N ARG A 77 -8.49 2.19 1.41
CA ARG A 77 -7.80 2.76 2.60
C ARG A 77 -8.40 2.32 3.92
N ASP A 78 -9.73 2.15 3.95
CA ASP A 78 -10.47 1.85 5.19
C ASP A 78 -10.51 0.34 5.49
N GLU A 79 -10.07 -0.52 4.55
CA GLU A 79 -10.07 -1.97 4.72
C GLU A 79 -8.88 -2.46 5.56
N HIS A 80 -7.70 -1.85 5.41
CA HIS A 80 -6.53 -2.27 6.16
C HIS A 80 -5.44 -1.15 6.22
N PRO A 81 -4.83 -0.88 7.39
CA PRO A 81 -3.79 0.15 7.55
C PRO A 81 -2.57 -0.05 6.63
N PHE A 82 -2.23 -1.29 6.30
CA PHE A 82 -1.17 -1.64 5.37
C PHE A 82 -1.46 -1.11 3.96
N ILE A 83 -2.69 -1.26 3.47
CA ILE A 83 -3.11 -0.76 2.15
C ILE A 83 -3.07 0.76 2.14
N ASP A 84 -3.64 1.41 3.17
CA ASP A 84 -3.63 2.86 3.33
C ASP A 84 -2.20 3.42 3.28
N HIS A 85 -1.27 2.81 4.04
CA HIS A 85 0.14 3.21 4.05
C HIS A 85 0.79 3.13 2.66
N HIS A 86 0.69 1.98 1.98
CA HIS A 86 1.32 1.78 0.67
C HIS A 86 0.70 2.67 -0.41
N ALA A 87 -0.61 2.84 -0.41
CA ALA A 87 -1.31 3.70 -1.37
C ALA A 87 -0.91 5.17 -1.19
N LYS A 88 -0.83 5.67 0.04
CA LYS A 88 -0.34 7.03 0.35
C LYS A 88 1.11 7.23 -0.10
N GLU A 89 1.99 6.28 0.19
CA GLU A 89 3.40 6.37 -0.21
C GLU A 89 3.54 6.42 -1.74
N ALA A 90 2.85 5.54 -2.46
CA ALA A 90 2.86 5.53 -3.91
C ALA A 90 2.25 6.82 -4.50
N LEU A 91 1.14 7.31 -3.95
CA LEU A 91 0.51 8.57 -4.38
C LEU A 91 1.44 9.76 -4.16
N ASN A 92 2.02 9.89 -2.98
CA ASN A 92 2.96 10.96 -2.64
C ASN A 92 4.18 10.95 -3.57
N PHE A 93 4.70 9.77 -3.90
CA PHE A 93 5.80 9.62 -4.84
C PHE A 93 5.43 10.12 -6.24
N GLN A 94 4.26 9.73 -6.77
CA GLN A 94 3.82 10.17 -8.10
C GLN A 94 3.54 11.68 -8.15
N LEU A 95 2.95 12.25 -7.11
CA LEU A 95 2.72 13.71 -7.00
C LEU A 95 4.05 14.47 -6.91
N THR A 96 5.02 13.94 -6.16
CA THR A 96 6.38 14.51 -6.10
C THR A 96 7.06 14.48 -7.46
N THR A 97 6.92 13.36 -8.19
CA THR A 97 7.45 13.22 -9.55
C THR A 97 6.82 14.23 -10.50
N LEU A 98 5.49 14.39 -10.44
CA LEU A 98 4.78 15.37 -11.27
C LEU A 98 5.26 16.80 -10.97
N LEU A 99 5.43 17.16 -9.69
CA LEU A 99 5.98 18.44 -9.30
C LEU A 99 7.43 18.61 -9.82
N ALA A 100 8.27 17.59 -9.69
CA ALA A 100 9.65 17.62 -10.16
C ALA A 100 9.72 17.83 -11.70
N VAL A 101 8.84 17.18 -12.46
CA VAL A 101 8.72 17.36 -13.91
C VAL A 101 8.29 18.80 -14.25
N ALA A 102 7.29 19.35 -13.53
CA ALA A 102 6.85 20.74 -13.75
C ALA A 102 7.97 21.74 -13.46
N VAL A 103 8.68 21.57 -12.35
CA VAL A 103 9.84 22.43 -12.01
C VAL A 103 10.97 22.26 -13.02
N GLY A 104 11.26 21.01 -13.45
CA GLY A 104 12.25 20.71 -14.47
C GLY A 104 11.94 21.36 -15.82
N ALA A 105 10.68 21.39 -16.23
CA ALA A 105 10.24 22.05 -17.44
C ALA A 105 10.56 23.57 -17.42
N VAL A 106 10.31 24.23 -16.29
CA VAL A 106 10.66 25.65 -16.11
C VAL A 106 12.19 25.85 -16.10
N ALA A 107 12.93 24.95 -15.43
CA ALA A 107 14.37 25.00 -15.33
C ALA A 107 15.11 24.72 -16.66
N THR A 108 14.41 24.19 -17.68
CA THR A 108 15.03 23.86 -18.99
C THR A 108 15.65 25.09 -19.65
N ILE A 109 14.99 26.27 -19.59
CA ILE A 109 15.50 27.50 -20.25
C ILE A 109 16.87 27.90 -19.71
N PRO A 110 17.11 28.12 -18.41
CA PRO A 110 18.42 28.47 -17.89
C PRO A 110 19.47 27.36 -18.11
N VAL A 111 19.08 26.08 -18.05
CA VAL A 111 20.00 24.95 -18.32
C VAL A 111 20.46 24.95 -19.73
N VAL A 112 19.60 25.23 -20.73
CA VAL A 112 19.98 25.35 -22.15
C VAL A 112 20.93 26.49 -22.34
N LEU A 113 20.64 27.68 -21.81
CA LEU A 113 21.50 28.85 -21.93
C LEU A 113 22.89 28.59 -21.30
N LEU A 114 22.92 28.01 -20.11
CA LEU A 114 24.16 27.66 -19.43
C LEU A 114 24.95 26.61 -20.20
N GLY A 115 24.28 25.65 -20.82
CA GLY A 115 24.90 24.62 -21.64
C GLY A 115 25.63 25.22 -22.86
N VAL A 116 25.05 26.23 -23.51
CA VAL A 116 25.70 26.96 -24.61
C VAL A 116 26.93 27.70 -24.09
N LEU A 117 26.82 28.42 -22.97
CA LEU A 117 27.91 29.20 -22.38
C LEU A 117 29.10 28.33 -21.90
N THR A 118 28.81 27.10 -21.48
CA THR A 118 29.82 26.15 -20.94
C THR A 118 30.28 25.11 -21.94
N LEU A 119 30.08 25.34 -23.24
CA LEU A 119 30.45 24.42 -24.33
C LEU A 119 29.91 22.99 -24.12
N GLY A 120 28.71 22.89 -23.58
CA GLY A 120 28.02 21.61 -23.38
C GLY A 120 28.27 20.90 -22.04
N VAL A 121 29.23 21.35 -21.22
CA VAL A 121 29.51 20.70 -19.91
C VAL A 121 28.27 20.68 -19.00
N ALA A 122 27.49 21.77 -18.94
CA ALA A 122 26.26 21.81 -18.17
C ALA A 122 25.22 20.81 -18.68
N TRP A 123 25.13 20.55 -19.99
CA TRP A 123 24.23 19.53 -20.54
C TRP A 123 24.65 18.11 -20.11
N LEU A 124 25.98 17.84 -20.11
CA LEU A 124 26.47 16.54 -19.65
C LEU A 124 26.07 16.28 -18.19
N ILE A 125 26.27 17.27 -17.32
CA ILE A 125 25.89 17.16 -15.91
C ILE A 125 24.38 17.00 -15.77
N ALA A 126 23.57 17.82 -16.44
CA ALA A 126 22.11 17.71 -16.42
C ALA A 126 21.64 16.35 -16.94
N GLY A 127 22.26 15.83 -18.00
CA GLY A 127 21.97 14.50 -18.53
C GLY A 127 22.24 13.39 -17.53
N LEU A 128 23.38 13.43 -16.83
CA LEU A 128 23.68 12.45 -15.77
C LEU A 128 22.68 12.48 -14.63
N VAL A 129 22.27 13.69 -14.20
CA VAL A 129 21.23 13.85 -13.17
C VAL A 129 19.90 13.29 -13.63
N LEU A 130 19.49 13.54 -14.88
CA LEU A 130 18.25 13.00 -15.45
C LEU A 130 18.28 11.48 -15.55
N VAL A 131 19.39 10.88 -15.96
CA VAL A 131 19.54 9.42 -15.99
C VAL A 131 19.42 8.83 -14.58
N ALA A 132 20.09 9.39 -13.60
CA ALA A 132 19.99 8.94 -12.22
C ALA A 132 18.56 9.07 -11.68
N ALA A 133 17.90 10.20 -11.96
CA ALA A 133 16.50 10.41 -11.58
C ALA A 133 15.55 9.42 -12.26
N ALA A 134 15.75 9.12 -13.54
CA ALA A 134 14.95 8.15 -14.28
C ALA A 134 15.12 6.72 -13.72
N ILE A 135 16.35 6.33 -13.40
CA ILE A 135 16.62 5.04 -12.75
C ILE A 135 15.90 4.97 -11.39
N ALA A 136 16.06 5.99 -10.55
CA ALA A 136 15.40 6.03 -9.25
C ALA A 136 13.87 5.99 -9.39
N TRP A 137 13.31 6.76 -10.33
CA TRP A 137 11.88 6.79 -10.61
C TRP A 137 11.32 5.44 -11.01
N PHE A 138 12.08 4.64 -11.77
CA PHE A 138 11.68 3.29 -12.17
C PHE A 138 11.88 2.26 -11.05
N VAL A 139 13.02 2.31 -10.36
CA VAL A 139 13.42 1.30 -9.37
C VAL A 139 12.64 1.44 -8.07
N LEU A 140 12.38 2.67 -7.59
CA LEU A 140 11.74 2.88 -6.29
C LEU A 140 10.32 2.30 -6.20
N PRO A 141 9.42 2.42 -7.22
CA PRO A 141 8.11 1.74 -7.18
C PRO A 141 8.22 0.22 -7.19
N ILE A 142 9.21 -0.34 -7.89
CA ILE A 142 9.45 -1.79 -7.87
C ILE A 142 9.86 -2.25 -6.47
N ILE A 143 10.77 -1.51 -5.82
CA ILE A 143 11.14 -1.80 -4.42
C ILE A 143 9.91 -1.71 -3.51
N GLY A 144 9.06 -0.69 -3.69
CA GLY A 144 7.80 -0.55 -2.95
C GLY A 144 6.88 -1.75 -3.13
N ALA A 145 6.72 -2.22 -4.37
CA ALA A 145 5.92 -3.40 -4.68
C ALA A 145 6.50 -4.68 -4.05
N VAL A 146 7.83 -4.87 -4.09
CA VAL A 146 8.51 -6.00 -3.45
C VAL A 146 8.34 -5.95 -1.92
N LYS A 147 8.50 -4.79 -1.30
CA LYS A 147 8.27 -4.62 0.14
C LYS A 147 6.82 -4.95 0.52
N ALA A 148 5.85 -4.48 -0.28
CA ALA A 148 4.44 -4.84 -0.09
C ALA A 148 4.20 -6.35 -0.25
N ALA A 149 4.84 -7.02 -1.21
CA ALA A 149 4.75 -8.46 -1.39
C ALA A 149 5.27 -9.23 -0.16
N ASN A 150 6.30 -8.71 0.49
CA ASN A 150 6.87 -9.28 1.71
C ASN A 150 6.08 -8.92 2.98
N GLY A 151 5.01 -8.10 2.86
CA GLY A 151 4.24 -7.62 4.01
C GLY A 151 4.99 -6.58 4.85
N GLU A 152 6.00 -5.92 4.27
CA GLU A 152 6.80 -4.90 4.92
C GLU A 152 6.30 -3.51 4.54
N GLY A 153 6.37 -2.57 5.49
CA GLY A 153 6.14 -1.15 5.21
C GLY A 153 7.25 -0.57 4.32
N TYR A 154 6.91 0.34 3.42
CA TYR A 154 7.87 1.03 2.58
C TYR A 154 7.61 2.53 2.59
N ARG A 155 8.69 3.29 2.60
CA ARG A 155 8.69 4.75 2.57
C ARG A 155 9.64 5.24 1.49
N TYR A 156 9.14 6.03 0.56
CA TYR A 156 9.99 6.61 -0.47
C TYR A 156 10.94 7.66 0.12
N PRO A 157 12.25 7.57 -0.13
CA PRO A 157 13.23 8.48 0.49
C PRO A 157 13.12 9.91 -0.03
N VAL A 158 12.62 10.11 -1.25
CA VAL A 158 12.56 11.41 -1.94
C VAL A 158 11.14 11.92 -2.15
N SER A 159 10.16 11.40 -1.39
CA SER A 159 8.76 11.78 -1.57
C SER A 159 8.32 12.89 -0.61
N ILE A 160 7.65 13.90 -1.14
CA ILE A 160 6.97 14.94 -0.38
C ILE A 160 5.61 14.38 0.11
N ARG A 161 5.25 14.65 1.36
CA ARG A 161 4.03 14.13 1.98
C ARG A 161 2.84 15.07 1.73
N PHE A 162 2.20 14.94 0.58
CA PHE A 162 0.97 15.67 0.25
C PHE A 162 -0.24 15.05 0.95
N VAL A 163 -0.29 13.72 1.03
CA VAL A 163 -1.34 12.94 1.67
C VAL A 163 -0.77 12.31 2.96
N ARG A 164 -1.42 12.56 4.10
CA ARG A 164 -0.99 12.10 5.43
C ARG A 164 -1.97 11.13 6.06
#